data_05d35bac64143096f83a7ba342cca848
#
_entry.id   05d35bac64143096f83a7ba342cca848
#
_cell.length_a   1.000
_cell.length_b   1.000
_cell.length_c   1.000
_cell.angle_alpha   90.00
_cell.angle_beta   90.00
_cell.angle_gamma   90.00
#
_symmetry.space_group_name_H-M   'P 1'
#
loop_
_entity.id
_entity.type
_entity.pdbx_description
1 polymer ?
#
loop_
_entity_poly.entity_id
_entity_poly.type
_entity_poly.pdbx_seq_one_letter_code
_entity_poly.pdbx_strand_id
1 'polypeptide(L)'
;MGKELEVDAICDGRDVFIPGIMEHVERTGIHSGDSISVYPTFSVSPKVKEKIIDYTVKLGLEIGIVGLYNIQFICDGRDEVYVIEVNPRSSRTVPFLSKATGVQMADIATQVILGHSLREQGITEVYGREKQRWFVKAPAFSFSKIRGVESYLSPEMKSTGEAIGYDDKLTRALYKALQASGMKVANYGTVLLTIADKDKEEVLPLARRFYNLGFNIEATSGTADFLRRHGLRTRLRRKLCEGSSEIIDSLRQGHVSYIINTIDLDQHNTRFDGYEIRRTAVENNVTLFTSLETVKVLLDVLEEITLSVSTIDAK
;
A
#
# COMPACT_ATOMS: atom_id res chain seq x y z
N MET A 1 7.54 2.58 14.74
CA MET A 1 6.84 1.89 13.64
C MET A 1 7.87 1.52 12.60
N GLY A 2 7.81 0.27 12.08
CA GLY A 2 8.71 -0.19 11.04
C GLY A 2 8.12 0.04 9.65
N LYS A 3 8.99 0.21 8.66
CA LYS A 3 8.63 0.20 7.24
C LYS A 3 9.04 -1.12 6.63
N GLU A 4 8.19 -1.67 5.79
CA GLU A 4 8.52 -2.87 5.04
C GLU A 4 9.16 -2.53 3.71
N LEU A 5 10.18 -3.32 3.37
CA LEU A 5 10.87 -3.29 2.10
C LEU A 5 10.97 -4.70 1.53
N GLU A 6 10.98 -4.79 0.23
CA GLU A 6 11.00 -6.07 -0.48
C GLU A 6 12.05 -6.05 -1.58
N VAL A 7 12.75 -7.17 -1.71
CA VAL A 7 13.76 -7.40 -2.76
C VAL A 7 13.45 -8.69 -3.47
N ASP A 8 13.43 -8.66 -4.79
CA ASP A 8 13.57 -9.84 -5.63
C ASP A 8 14.95 -9.83 -6.25
N ALA A 9 15.71 -10.90 -6.03
CA ALA A 9 17.07 -11.03 -6.50
C ALA A 9 17.28 -12.34 -7.26
N ILE A 10 18.39 -12.42 -7.99
CA ILE A 10 18.83 -13.61 -8.70
C ILE A 10 20.23 -13.98 -8.19
N CYS A 11 20.42 -15.24 -7.82
CA CYS A 11 21.72 -15.78 -7.41
C CYS A 11 22.11 -16.95 -8.31
N ASP A 12 23.35 -17.01 -8.74
CA ASP A 12 23.91 -18.13 -9.53
C ASP A 12 24.82 -19.07 -8.69
N GLY A 13 24.81 -18.87 -7.35
CA GLY A 13 25.66 -19.60 -6.42
C GLY A 13 27.06 -18.97 -6.23
N ARG A 14 27.42 -17.94 -6.98
CA ARG A 14 28.67 -17.19 -6.90
C ARG A 14 28.48 -15.69 -6.86
N ASP A 15 27.60 -15.20 -7.70
CA ASP A 15 27.26 -13.79 -7.83
C ASP A 15 25.75 -13.59 -7.55
N VAL A 16 25.39 -12.40 -7.12
CA VAL A 16 23.99 -11.99 -6.86
C VAL A 16 23.70 -10.73 -7.64
N PHE A 17 22.50 -10.68 -8.24
CA PHE A 17 21.99 -9.49 -8.89
C PHE A 17 20.66 -9.04 -8.27
N ILE A 18 20.59 -7.77 -7.89
CA ILE A 18 19.42 -7.10 -7.31
C ILE A 18 18.99 -6.01 -8.28
N PRO A 19 17.91 -6.19 -9.07
CA PRO A 19 17.44 -5.18 -10.01
C PRO A 19 16.95 -3.90 -9.36
N GLY A 20 16.43 -3.98 -8.12
CA GLY A 20 15.95 -2.85 -7.35
C GLY A 20 15.35 -3.26 -6.01
N ILE A 21 15.17 -2.26 -5.13
CA ILE A 21 14.53 -2.39 -3.83
C ILE A 21 13.18 -1.68 -3.89
N MET A 22 12.13 -2.33 -3.40
CA MET A 22 10.78 -1.78 -3.30
C MET A 22 10.47 -1.38 -1.86
N GLU A 23 9.76 -0.28 -1.68
CA GLU A 23 9.29 0.19 -0.38
C GLU A 23 7.76 0.13 -0.33
N HIS A 24 7.20 -0.45 0.74
CA HIS A 24 5.76 -0.50 0.95
C HIS A 24 5.24 0.81 1.54
N VAL A 25 4.04 1.19 1.12
CA VAL A 25 3.33 2.37 1.64
C VAL A 25 2.75 2.06 3.01
N GLU A 26 2.11 0.91 3.14
CA GLU A 26 1.45 0.47 4.36
C GLU A 26 2.48 0.09 5.43
N ARG A 27 2.06 0.20 6.69
CA ARG A 27 2.86 -0.28 7.84
C ARG A 27 2.91 -1.79 7.88
N THR A 28 3.81 -2.33 8.68
CA THR A 28 3.99 -3.77 8.93
C THR A 28 2.71 -4.47 9.37
N GLY A 29 2.55 -5.73 8.96
CA GLY A 29 1.42 -6.58 9.31
C GLY A 29 0.36 -6.74 8.22
N ILE A 30 0.59 -6.18 7.04
CA ILE A 30 -0.19 -6.42 5.82
C ILE A 30 0.64 -7.28 4.88
N HIS A 31 0.04 -8.29 4.26
CA HIS A 31 0.73 -9.14 3.29
C HIS A 31 1.32 -8.30 2.14
N SER A 32 2.57 -8.56 1.74
CA SER A 32 3.28 -7.81 0.70
C SER A 32 2.52 -7.74 -0.64
N GLY A 33 1.79 -8.81 -0.99
CA GLY A 33 0.92 -8.85 -2.17
C GLY A 33 -0.25 -7.87 -2.11
N ASP A 34 -0.68 -7.47 -0.92
CA ASP A 34 -1.81 -6.57 -0.66
C ASP A 34 -1.36 -5.13 -0.39
N SER A 35 -0.05 -4.90 -0.31
CA SER A 35 0.54 -3.58 -0.09
C SER A 35 0.82 -2.85 -1.40
N ILE A 36 0.70 -1.52 -1.36
CA ILE A 36 1.20 -0.65 -2.43
C ILE A 36 2.72 -0.61 -2.31
N SER A 37 3.41 -0.99 -3.38
CA SER A 37 4.89 -0.97 -3.42
C SER A 37 5.38 0.08 -4.40
N VAL A 38 6.41 0.80 -4.00
CA VAL A 38 7.02 1.89 -4.79
C VAL A 38 8.46 1.53 -5.14
N TYR A 39 8.83 1.70 -6.40
CA TYR A 39 10.20 1.61 -6.90
C TYR A 39 10.55 2.87 -7.71
N PRO A 40 11.74 3.45 -7.52
CA PRO A 40 12.71 3.23 -6.43
C PRO A 40 12.14 3.54 -5.04
N THR A 41 12.84 3.20 -3.98
CA THR A 41 12.43 3.54 -2.60
C THR A 41 12.37 5.06 -2.43
N PHE A 42 11.38 5.56 -1.69
CA PHE A 42 11.09 7.00 -1.59
C PHE A 42 11.43 7.64 -0.23
N SER A 43 11.66 6.83 0.81
CA SER A 43 11.84 7.38 2.16
C SER A 43 13.00 6.79 2.94
N VAL A 44 13.65 5.72 2.46
CA VAL A 44 14.77 5.09 3.18
C VAL A 44 16.11 5.72 2.85
N SER A 45 17.00 5.75 3.84
CA SER A 45 18.34 6.31 3.70
C SER A 45 19.25 5.43 2.82
N PRO A 46 20.31 6.00 2.21
CA PRO A 46 21.32 5.20 1.51
C PRO A 46 21.92 4.11 2.38
N LYS A 47 22.14 4.36 3.69
CA LYS A 47 22.66 3.39 4.65
C LYS A 47 21.73 2.17 4.79
N VAL A 48 20.41 2.38 4.79
CA VAL A 48 19.44 1.28 4.81
C VAL A 48 19.53 0.46 3.52
N LYS A 49 19.63 1.11 2.35
CA LYS A 49 19.81 0.42 1.07
C LYS A 49 21.07 -0.45 1.06
N GLU A 50 22.20 0.08 1.54
CA GLU A 50 23.46 -0.67 1.63
C GLU A 50 23.33 -1.90 2.51
N LYS A 51 22.67 -1.79 3.70
CA LYS A 51 22.41 -2.93 4.57
C LYS A 51 21.54 -4.00 3.88
N ILE A 52 20.48 -3.57 3.18
CA ILE A 52 19.58 -4.48 2.45
C ILE A 52 20.34 -5.22 1.36
N ILE A 53 21.17 -4.52 0.58
CA ILE A 53 22.01 -5.12 -0.47
C ILE A 53 22.96 -6.15 0.14
N ASP A 54 23.68 -5.78 1.22
CA ASP A 54 24.63 -6.68 1.91
C ASP A 54 23.93 -7.94 2.44
N TYR A 55 22.78 -7.79 3.11
CA TYR A 55 22.02 -8.91 3.63
C TYR A 55 21.46 -9.81 2.51
N THR A 56 21.00 -9.22 1.42
CA THR A 56 20.49 -9.95 0.26
C THR A 56 21.58 -10.81 -0.35
N VAL A 57 22.77 -10.25 -0.55
CA VAL A 57 23.93 -10.99 -1.09
C VAL A 57 24.34 -12.13 -0.15
N LYS A 58 24.53 -11.85 1.13
CA LYS A 58 24.94 -12.85 2.12
C LYS A 58 23.94 -14.00 2.19
N LEU A 59 22.66 -13.70 2.30
CA LEU A 59 21.61 -14.72 2.40
C LEU A 59 21.53 -15.57 1.13
N GLY A 60 21.62 -14.98 -0.06
CA GLY A 60 21.61 -15.72 -1.31
C GLY A 60 22.75 -16.72 -1.43
N LEU A 61 23.94 -16.29 -1.07
CA LEU A 61 25.15 -17.13 -1.15
C LEU A 61 25.22 -18.19 -0.05
N GLU A 62 24.98 -17.81 1.22
CA GLU A 62 25.10 -18.72 2.36
C GLU A 62 24.02 -19.81 2.39
N ILE A 63 22.81 -19.50 1.90
CA ILE A 63 21.76 -20.51 1.72
C ILE A 63 22.02 -21.39 0.50
N GLY A 64 22.87 -20.95 -0.43
CA GLY A 64 23.16 -21.68 -1.66
C GLY A 64 22.04 -21.60 -2.70
N ILE A 65 21.38 -20.46 -2.80
CA ILE A 65 20.27 -20.26 -3.74
C ILE A 65 20.81 -20.22 -5.18
N VAL A 66 20.11 -20.91 -6.09
CA VAL A 66 20.32 -20.82 -7.54
C VAL A 66 19.00 -20.48 -8.21
N GLY A 67 18.93 -19.30 -8.80
CA GLY A 67 17.71 -18.74 -9.41
C GLY A 67 17.15 -17.54 -8.65
N LEU A 68 15.82 -17.34 -8.76
CA LEU A 68 15.10 -16.26 -8.09
C LEU A 68 14.91 -16.51 -6.59
N TYR A 69 15.01 -15.45 -5.81
CA TYR A 69 14.58 -15.43 -4.43
C TYR A 69 14.06 -14.05 -4.03
N ASN A 70 13.16 -14.07 -3.06
CA ASN A 70 12.52 -12.87 -2.52
C ASN A 70 12.88 -12.74 -1.04
N ILE A 71 13.18 -11.53 -0.60
CA ILE A 71 13.42 -11.24 0.82
C ILE A 71 12.54 -10.07 1.23
N GLN A 72 11.89 -10.21 2.38
CA GLN A 72 11.15 -9.15 3.03
C GLN A 72 11.93 -8.63 4.25
N PHE A 73 12.00 -7.31 4.35
CA PHE A 73 12.73 -6.60 5.40
C PHE A 73 11.81 -5.64 6.16
N ILE A 74 12.16 -5.38 7.41
CA ILE A 74 11.63 -4.26 8.18
C ILE A 74 12.79 -3.31 8.47
N CYS A 75 12.58 -2.01 8.24
CA CYS A 75 13.45 -0.95 8.71
C CYS A 75 12.77 -0.18 9.83
N ASP A 76 13.43 -0.01 10.98
CA ASP A 76 12.93 0.80 12.08
C ASP A 76 13.32 2.28 11.96
N GLY A 77 12.81 3.13 12.85
CA GLY A 77 13.09 4.58 12.86
C GLY A 77 14.53 4.95 13.20
N ARG A 78 15.43 3.98 13.44
CA ARG A 78 16.86 4.15 13.72
C ARG A 78 17.74 3.62 12.59
N ASP A 79 17.15 3.35 11.42
CA ASP A 79 17.84 2.74 10.26
C ASP A 79 18.40 1.32 10.56
N GLU A 80 17.82 0.60 11.54
CA GLU A 80 18.11 -0.81 11.72
C GLU A 80 17.22 -1.66 10.82
N VAL A 81 17.85 -2.65 10.16
CA VAL A 81 17.22 -3.52 9.16
C VAL A 81 17.12 -4.92 9.73
N TYR A 82 15.92 -5.47 9.65
CA TYR A 82 15.61 -6.84 10.10
C TYR A 82 15.04 -7.63 8.92
N VAL A 83 15.44 -8.90 8.82
CA VAL A 83 14.87 -9.84 7.84
C VAL A 83 13.60 -10.45 8.42
N ILE A 84 12.50 -10.41 7.69
CA ILE A 84 11.25 -11.09 8.04
C ILE A 84 11.33 -12.55 7.56
N GLU A 85 11.57 -12.70 6.24
CA GLU A 85 11.63 -14.02 5.62
C GLU A 85 12.46 -13.99 4.34
N VAL A 86 12.97 -15.17 3.96
CA VAL A 86 13.63 -15.44 2.67
C VAL A 86 12.85 -16.52 1.95
N ASN A 87 12.39 -16.22 0.75
CA ASN A 87 11.62 -17.12 -0.09
C ASN A 87 12.44 -17.52 -1.33
N PRO A 88 13.06 -18.72 -1.38
CA PRO A 88 13.86 -19.17 -2.54
C PRO A 88 12.95 -19.62 -3.70
N ARG A 89 12.19 -18.71 -4.22
CA ARG A 89 11.24 -18.89 -5.32
C ARG A 89 10.94 -17.54 -5.98
N SER A 90 10.30 -17.56 -7.15
CA SER A 90 9.72 -16.36 -7.76
C SER A 90 8.64 -15.78 -6.85
N SER A 91 8.52 -14.46 -6.85
CA SER A 91 7.47 -13.70 -6.18
C SER A 91 6.49 -13.09 -7.19
N ARG A 92 5.38 -12.54 -6.69
CA ARG A 92 4.41 -11.80 -7.53
C ARG A 92 4.99 -10.47 -8.03
N THR A 93 5.97 -9.91 -7.32
CA THR A 93 6.59 -8.62 -7.66
C THR A 93 7.63 -8.74 -8.77
N VAL A 94 8.08 -9.95 -9.15
CA VAL A 94 9.02 -10.17 -10.26
C VAL A 94 8.52 -9.56 -11.59
N PRO A 95 7.27 -9.76 -12.04
CA PRO A 95 6.77 -9.13 -13.26
C PRO A 95 6.73 -7.60 -13.17
N PHE A 96 6.36 -7.04 -12.00
CA PHE A 96 6.36 -5.61 -11.76
C PHE A 96 7.79 -5.05 -11.87
N LEU A 97 8.74 -5.63 -11.13
CA LEU A 97 10.12 -5.16 -11.09
C LEU A 97 10.80 -5.32 -12.45
N SER A 98 10.50 -6.40 -13.18
CA SER A 98 10.99 -6.59 -14.55
C SER A 98 10.55 -5.47 -15.49
N LYS A 99 9.29 -5.07 -15.43
CA LYS A 99 8.76 -3.95 -16.21
C LYS A 99 9.33 -2.60 -15.76
N ALA A 100 9.46 -2.38 -14.46
CA ALA A 100 9.95 -1.13 -13.88
C ALA A 100 11.43 -0.90 -14.22
N THR A 101 12.26 -1.92 -14.10
CA THR A 101 13.71 -1.84 -14.34
C THR A 101 14.10 -2.04 -15.81
N GLY A 102 13.28 -2.77 -16.56
CA GLY A 102 13.60 -3.25 -17.91
C GLY A 102 14.43 -4.53 -17.93
N VAL A 103 14.62 -5.17 -16.76
CA VAL A 103 15.39 -6.41 -16.62
C VAL A 103 14.46 -7.60 -16.75
N GLN A 104 14.74 -8.53 -17.65
CA GLN A 104 13.95 -9.74 -17.84
C GLN A 104 14.31 -10.79 -16.78
N MET A 105 13.87 -10.59 -15.55
CA MET A 105 14.30 -11.37 -14.37
C MET A 105 14.04 -12.88 -14.54
N ALA A 106 12.88 -13.25 -15.10
CA ALA A 106 12.51 -14.64 -15.29
C ALA A 106 13.45 -15.34 -16.29
N ASP A 107 13.81 -14.66 -17.39
CA ASP A 107 14.70 -15.19 -18.41
C ASP A 107 16.13 -15.39 -17.85
N ILE A 108 16.64 -14.37 -17.15
CA ILE A 108 17.95 -14.42 -16.51
C ILE A 108 18.02 -15.58 -15.50
N ALA A 109 17.02 -15.70 -14.65
CA ALA A 109 16.96 -16.74 -13.64
C ALA A 109 16.84 -18.14 -14.26
N THR A 110 16.11 -18.27 -15.37
CA THR A 110 16.03 -19.52 -16.13
C THR A 110 17.38 -19.92 -16.67
N GLN A 111 18.13 -18.99 -17.26
CA GLN A 111 19.50 -19.25 -17.72
C GLN A 111 20.42 -19.65 -16.57
N VAL A 112 20.29 -18.99 -15.40
CA VAL A 112 21.06 -19.37 -14.20
C VAL A 112 20.75 -20.82 -13.78
N ILE A 113 19.49 -21.22 -13.75
CA ILE A 113 19.09 -22.60 -13.40
C ILE A 113 19.62 -23.61 -14.43
N LEU A 114 19.74 -23.22 -15.70
CA LEU A 114 20.34 -24.03 -16.76
C LEU A 114 21.88 -24.09 -16.71
N GLY A 115 22.49 -23.38 -15.77
CA GLY A 115 23.95 -23.42 -15.53
C GLY A 115 24.75 -22.26 -16.11
N HIS A 116 24.08 -21.26 -16.72
CA HIS A 116 24.73 -20.04 -17.21
C HIS A 116 24.86 -19.01 -16.09
N SER A 117 26.07 -18.59 -15.79
CA SER A 117 26.35 -17.60 -14.75
C SER A 117 25.77 -16.21 -15.09
N LEU A 118 25.57 -15.36 -14.08
CA LEU A 118 25.19 -13.96 -14.28
C LEU A 118 26.22 -13.21 -15.16
N ARG A 119 27.51 -13.50 -14.98
CA ARG A 119 28.58 -12.87 -15.76
C ARG A 119 28.55 -13.26 -17.24
N GLU A 120 28.27 -14.52 -17.57
CA GLU A 120 28.09 -14.97 -18.96
C GLU A 120 26.88 -14.29 -19.62
N GLN A 121 25.87 -13.88 -18.85
CA GLN A 121 24.72 -13.12 -19.31
C GLN A 121 24.98 -11.60 -19.33
N GLY A 122 26.22 -11.14 -19.08
CA GLY A 122 26.61 -9.72 -19.09
C GLY A 122 26.25 -8.94 -17.83
N ILE A 123 25.84 -9.62 -16.75
CA ILE A 123 25.48 -9.00 -15.48
C ILE A 123 26.68 -9.08 -14.55
N THR A 124 27.32 -7.94 -14.30
CA THR A 124 28.53 -7.82 -13.47
C THR A 124 28.30 -6.99 -12.20
N GLU A 125 27.25 -6.20 -12.17
CA GLU A 125 26.91 -5.35 -11.03
C GLU A 125 25.98 -6.09 -10.06
N VAL A 126 26.21 -5.92 -8.75
CA VAL A 126 25.35 -6.50 -7.70
C VAL A 126 24.00 -5.80 -7.64
N TYR A 127 23.99 -4.46 -7.81
CA TYR A 127 22.78 -3.65 -7.72
C TYR A 127 22.50 -2.92 -9.03
N GLY A 128 21.28 -3.07 -9.53
CA GLY A 128 20.84 -2.43 -10.76
C GLY A 128 20.78 -0.90 -10.65
N ARG A 129 20.98 -0.21 -11.76
CA ARG A 129 20.89 1.26 -11.80
C ARG A 129 19.43 1.68 -11.60
N GLU A 130 19.16 2.46 -10.56
CA GLU A 130 17.83 3.00 -10.29
C GLU A 130 17.36 3.93 -11.43
N LYS A 131 16.07 3.84 -11.75
CA LYS A 131 15.43 4.72 -12.72
C LYS A 131 15.16 6.10 -12.10
N GLN A 132 15.19 7.14 -12.92
CA GLN A 132 14.81 8.51 -12.51
C GLN A 132 13.29 8.75 -12.65
N ARG A 133 12.51 7.71 -12.45
CA ARG A 133 11.06 7.71 -12.60
C ARG A 133 10.47 6.79 -11.56
N TRP A 134 9.29 7.13 -11.07
CA TRP A 134 8.55 6.35 -10.09
C TRP A 134 7.70 5.29 -10.76
N PHE A 135 7.75 4.09 -10.22
CA PHE A 135 6.88 2.99 -10.55
C PHE A 135 6.15 2.54 -9.28
N VAL A 136 4.85 2.33 -9.38
CA VAL A 136 4.00 1.96 -8.26
C VAL A 136 3.23 0.71 -8.64
N LYS A 137 3.31 -0.30 -7.79
CA LYS A 137 2.45 -1.48 -7.82
C LYS A 137 1.28 -1.21 -6.86
N ALA A 138 0.04 -1.32 -7.34
CA ALA A 138 -1.15 -1.33 -6.50
C ALA A 138 -1.85 -2.69 -6.60
N PRO A 139 -2.28 -3.28 -5.47
CA PRO A 139 -3.02 -4.54 -5.48
C PRO A 139 -4.41 -4.35 -6.08
N ALA A 140 -4.87 -5.34 -6.83
CA ALA A 140 -6.23 -5.41 -7.33
C ALA A 140 -7.02 -6.47 -6.54
N PHE A 141 -8.16 -6.07 -5.99
CA PHE A 141 -9.01 -6.93 -5.18
C PHE A 141 -10.30 -7.29 -5.93
N SER A 142 -10.74 -8.53 -5.78
CA SER A 142 -12.00 -9.03 -6.35
C SER A 142 -13.12 -9.18 -5.30
N PHE A 143 -13.08 -8.39 -4.24
CA PHE A 143 -14.03 -8.49 -3.12
C PHE A 143 -15.49 -8.35 -3.56
N SER A 144 -15.79 -7.50 -4.56
CA SER A 144 -17.15 -7.35 -5.09
C SER A 144 -17.66 -8.60 -5.83
N LYS A 145 -16.76 -9.47 -6.29
CA LYS A 145 -17.07 -10.72 -7.01
C LYS A 145 -17.11 -11.94 -6.10
N ILE A 146 -16.37 -11.92 -5.00
CA ILE A 146 -16.23 -13.03 -4.05
C ILE A 146 -16.99 -12.67 -2.76
N ARG A 147 -18.20 -13.23 -2.62
CA ARG A 147 -19.04 -12.94 -1.44
C ARG A 147 -18.48 -13.55 -0.16
N GLY A 148 -18.62 -12.84 0.94
CA GLY A 148 -18.28 -13.34 2.28
C GLY A 148 -16.80 -13.30 2.64
N VAL A 149 -15.94 -12.72 1.81
CA VAL A 149 -14.51 -12.52 2.13
C VAL A 149 -14.35 -11.26 2.97
N GLU A 150 -13.58 -11.36 4.06
CA GLU A 150 -13.20 -10.21 4.88
C GLU A 150 -12.23 -9.31 4.08
N SER A 151 -12.60 -8.04 3.94
CA SER A 151 -11.82 -7.05 3.18
C SER A 151 -10.81 -6.27 4.01
N TYR A 152 -10.73 -6.52 5.33
CA TYR A 152 -9.68 -5.96 6.18
C TYR A 152 -8.32 -6.55 5.80
N LEU A 153 -7.33 -5.70 5.52
CA LEU A 153 -5.97 -6.13 5.17
C LEU A 153 -5.25 -6.69 6.39
N SER A 154 -4.59 -7.83 6.21
CA SER A 154 -3.96 -8.63 7.26
C SER A 154 -2.71 -9.34 6.71
N PRO A 155 -1.98 -10.15 7.51
CA PRO A 155 -0.91 -10.98 6.99
C PRO A 155 -1.34 -12.03 5.94
N GLU A 156 -2.64 -12.31 5.83
CA GLU A 156 -3.21 -13.20 4.82
C GLU A 156 -3.45 -12.44 3.52
N MET A 157 -2.95 -12.96 2.40
CA MET A 157 -3.10 -12.34 1.08
C MET A 157 -4.53 -12.45 0.55
N LYS A 158 -5.09 -11.32 0.10
CA LYS A 158 -6.46 -11.19 -0.43
C LYS A 158 -6.54 -10.64 -1.85
N SER A 159 -5.46 -10.05 -2.34
CA SER A 159 -5.40 -9.54 -3.71
C SER A 159 -5.42 -10.67 -4.74
N THR A 160 -6.10 -10.43 -5.85
CA THR A 160 -6.24 -11.38 -6.98
C THR A 160 -5.43 -10.95 -8.21
N GLY A 161 -4.87 -9.76 -8.18
CA GLY A 161 -4.05 -9.19 -9.24
C GLY A 161 -3.29 -7.98 -8.76
N GLU A 162 -2.58 -7.34 -9.68
CA GLU A 162 -1.84 -6.12 -9.45
C GLU A 162 -1.87 -5.21 -10.67
N ALA A 163 -1.75 -3.92 -10.43
CA ALA A 163 -1.68 -2.89 -11.46
C ALA A 163 -0.41 -2.07 -11.28
N ILE A 164 0.07 -1.49 -12.39
CA ILE A 164 1.28 -0.67 -12.41
C ILE A 164 0.90 0.75 -12.84
N GLY A 165 1.32 1.74 -12.05
CA GLY A 165 1.36 3.14 -12.43
C GLY A 165 2.80 3.62 -12.50
N TYR A 166 3.10 4.53 -13.43
CA TYR A 166 4.43 5.15 -13.49
C TYR A 166 4.35 6.60 -13.94
N ASP A 167 5.22 7.43 -13.38
CA ASP A 167 5.33 8.86 -13.74
C ASP A 167 6.67 9.42 -13.22
N ASP A 168 6.99 10.64 -13.63
CA ASP A 168 8.15 11.39 -13.13
C ASP A 168 7.87 11.99 -11.74
N LYS A 169 6.58 12.10 -11.34
CA LYS A 169 6.13 12.46 -10.00
C LYS A 169 5.49 11.27 -9.29
N LEU A 170 5.89 11.01 -8.05
CA LEU A 170 5.38 9.90 -7.24
C LEU A 170 3.85 9.96 -7.07
N THR A 171 3.29 11.13 -6.77
CA THR A 171 1.83 11.31 -6.61
C THR A 171 1.05 10.94 -7.87
N ARG A 172 1.56 11.25 -9.05
CA ARG A 172 0.96 10.87 -10.33
C ARG A 172 1.09 9.37 -10.62
N ALA A 173 2.24 8.78 -10.29
CA ALA A 173 2.43 7.33 -10.41
C ALA A 173 1.45 6.58 -9.51
N LEU A 174 1.27 7.03 -8.26
CA LEU A 174 0.28 6.53 -7.31
C LEU A 174 -1.15 6.65 -7.86
N TYR A 175 -1.53 7.83 -8.35
CA TYR A 175 -2.84 8.04 -8.96
C TYR A 175 -3.14 7.03 -10.09
N LYS A 176 -2.18 6.88 -11.01
CA LYS A 176 -2.31 5.93 -12.14
C LYS A 176 -2.43 4.49 -11.65
N ALA A 177 -1.64 4.09 -10.65
CA ALA A 177 -1.68 2.74 -10.09
C ALA A 177 -3.02 2.46 -9.39
N LEU A 178 -3.51 3.39 -8.58
CA LEU A 178 -4.80 3.28 -7.88
C LEU A 178 -5.96 3.16 -8.87
N GLN A 179 -6.00 3.99 -9.92
CA GLN A 179 -7.02 3.87 -10.96
C GLN A 179 -6.92 2.55 -11.73
N ALA A 180 -5.71 2.13 -12.11
CA ALA A 180 -5.50 0.90 -12.86
C ALA A 180 -5.86 -0.36 -12.02
N SER A 181 -5.76 -0.29 -10.70
CA SER A 181 -6.20 -1.36 -9.78
C SER A 181 -7.73 -1.45 -9.62
N GLY A 182 -8.47 -0.51 -10.22
CA GLY A 182 -9.93 -0.44 -10.14
C GLY A 182 -10.46 0.42 -8.99
N MET A 183 -9.59 1.10 -8.25
CA MET A 183 -9.99 2.01 -7.20
C MET A 183 -10.60 3.28 -7.79
N LYS A 184 -11.78 3.67 -7.32
CA LYS A 184 -12.41 4.94 -7.69
C LYS A 184 -11.76 6.08 -6.90
N VAL A 185 -11.11 7.01 -7.60
CA VAL A 185 -10.55 8.22 -7.01
C VAL A 185 -11.50 9.39 -7.31
N ALA A 186 -12.33 9.75 -6.32
CA ALA A 186 -13.26 10.87 -6.39
C ALA A 186 -12.65 12.10 -5.68
N ASN A 187 -12.77 13.27 -6.27
CA ASN A 187 -12.26 14.52 -5.72
C ASN A 187 -13.32 15.35 -4.95
N TYR A 188 -14.49 14.77 -4.72
CA TYR A 188 -15.58 15.34 -3.92
C TYR A 188 -16.48 14.24 -3.35
N GLY A 189 -17.35 14.60 -2.42
CA GLY A 189 -18.35 13.71 -1.86
C GLY A 189 -18.29 13.62 -0.34
N THR A 190 -18.56 12.45 0.20
CA THR A 190 -18.61 12.20 1.63
C THR A 190 -17.59 11.13 2.03
N VAL A 191 -16.87 11.38 3.12
CA VAL A 191 -15.98 10.41 3.75
C VAL A 191 -16.64 9.92 5.04
N LEU A 192 -16.85 8.63 5.17
CA LEU A 192 -17.33 7.99 6.39
C LEU A 192 -16.15 7.45 7.20
N LEU A 193 -16.04 7.93 8.45
CA LEU A 193 -14.97 7.56 9.38
C LEU A 193 -15.52 6.67 10.50
N THR A 194 -15.00 5.45 10.61
CA THR A 194 -15.28 4.50 11.69
C THR A 194 -13.94 4.05 12.28
N ILE A 195 -13.46 4.80 13.27
CA ILE A 195 -12.07 4.76 13.71
C ILE A 195 -11.96 4.15 15.10
N ALA A 196 -11.05 3.19 15.27
CA ALA A 196 -10.69 2.64 16.56
C ALA A 196 -10.08 3.72 17.47
N ASP A 197 -10.29 3.63 18.77
CA ASP A 197 -9.88 4.69 19.72
C ASP A 197 -8.38 4.99 19.66
N LYS A 198 -7.56 3.97 19.48
CA LYS A 198 -6.09 4.09 19.36
C LYS A 198 -5.62 4.88 18.14
N ASP A 199 -6.44 4.94 17.07
CA ASP A 199 -6.08 5.55 15.79
C ASP A 199 -6.65 6.97 15.63
N LYS A 200 -7.42 7.48 16.62
CA LYS A 200 -8.12 8.77 16.52
C LYS A 200 -7.17 9.95 16.36
N GLU A 201 -6.08 9.98 17.10
CA GLU A 201 -5.09 11.07 17.00
C GLU A 201 -4.41 11.06 15.61
N GLU A 202 -4.14 9.89 15.06
CA GLU A 202 -3.51 9.76 13.75
C GLU A 202 -4.46 10.12 12.61
N VAL A 203 -5.76 9.84 12.74
CA VAL A 203 -6.76 10.18 11.72
C VAL A 203 -7.10 11.67 11.70
N LEU A 204 -6.93 12.39 12.79
CA LEU A 204 -7.33 13.81 12.91
C LEU A 204 -6.72 14.70 11.81
N PRO A 205 -5.39 14.69 11.55
CA PRO A 205 -4.82 15.47 10.47
C PRO A 205 -5.34 15.03 9.09
N LEU A 206 -5.62 13.76 8.87
CA LEU A 206 -6.17 13.23 7.61
C LEU A 206 -7.61 13.70 7.41
N ALA A 207 -8.45 13.62 8.44
CA ALA A 207 -9.81 14.14 8.41
C ALA A 207 -9.86 15.64 8.11
N ARG A 208 -8.90 16.41 8.65
CA ARG A 208 -8.75 17.84 8.37
C ARG A 208 -8.40 18.11 6.91
N ARG A 209 -7.52 17.29 6.31
CA ARG A 209 -7.19 17.39 4.89
C ARG A 209 -8.42 17.12 4.00
N PHE A 210 -9.21 16.08 4.29
CA PHE A 210 -10.47 15.83 3.57
C PHE A 210 -11.44 17.02 3.70
N TYR A 211 -11.60 17.56 4.90
CA TYR A 211 -12.45 18.72 5.14
C TYR A 211 -12.00 19.94 4.32
N ASN A 212 -10.70 20.21 4.26
CA ASN A 212 -10.12 21.32 3.50
C ASN A 212 -10.26 21.12 1.98
N LEU A 213 -10.29 19.89 1.51
CA LEU A 213 -10.59 19.53 0.12
C LEU A 213 -12.09 19.62 -0.22
N GLY A 214 -12.95 19.98 0.76
CA GLY A 214 -14.38 20.17 0.55
C GLY A 214 -15.23 18.91 0.71
N PHE A 215 -14.67 17.82 1.23
CA PHE A 215 -15.46 16.62 1.54
C PHE A 215 -16.37 16.83 2.76
N ASN A 216 -17.57 16.26 2.70
CA ASN A 216 -18.40 16.10 3.88
C ASN A 216 -17.82 14.99 4.77
N ILE A 217 -17.76 15.24 6.07
CA ILE A 217 -17.28 14.24 7.04
C ILE A 217 -18.46 13.65 7.78
N GLU A 218 -18.62 12.35 7.71
CA GLU A 218 -19.54 11.55 8.51
C GLU A 218 -18.76 10.58 9.40
N ALA A 219 -19.24 10.33 10.60
CA ALA A 219 -18.54 9.42 11.51
C ALA A 219 -19.49 8.78 12.53
N THR A 220 -19.08 7.60 13.06
CA THR A 220 -19.73 6.96 14.21
C THR A 220 -19.55 7.80 15.48
N SER A 221 -20.41 7.61 16.48
CA SER A 221 -20.57 8.47 17.68
C SER A 221 -19.22 8.84 18.31
N GLY A 222 -18.41 7.88 18.73
CA GLY A 222 -17.12 8.16 19.36
C GLY A 222 -16.12 8.89 18.48
N THR A 223 -16.12 8.64 17.16
CA THR A 223 -15.26 9.35 16.20
C THR A 223 -15.80 10.75 15.93
N ALA A 224 -17.12 10.91 15.76
CA ALA A 224 -17.76 12.20 15.53
C ALA A 224 -17.51 13.17 16.70
N ASP A 225 -17.68 12.70 17.93
CA ASP A 225 -17.45 13.50 19.14
C ASP A 225 -15.98 13.92 19.28
N PHE A 226 -15.05 13.03 18.93
CA PHE A 226 -13.62 13.34 18.91
C PHE A 226 -13.32 14.44 17.88
N LEU A 227 -13.77 14.29 16.63
CA LEU A 227 -13.53 15.26 15.56
C LEU A 227 -14.16 16.63 15.84
N ARG A 228 -15.38 16.65 16.39
CA ARG A 228 -16.08 17.90 16.77
C ARG A 228 -15.35 18.66 17.87
N ARG A 229 -14.82 17.97 18.88
CA ARG A 229 -13.98 18.57 19.94
C ARG A 229 -12.72 19.22 19.37
N HIS A 230 -12.23 18.75 18.22
CA HIS A 230 -11.08 19.34 17.51
C HIS A 230 -11.49 20.32 16.38
N GLY A 231 -12.74 20.80 16.42
CA GLY A 231 -13.22 21.85 15.52
C GLY A 231 -13.58 21.40 14.11
N LEU A 232 -13.72 20.09 13.86
CA LEU A 232 -14.15 19.57 12.56
C LEU A 232 -15.66 19.33 12.55
N ARG A 233 -16.37 20.01 11.63
CA ARG A 233 -17.78 19.78 11.41
C ARG A 233 -18.01 18.36 10.89
N THR A 234 -18.68 17.53 11.68
CA THR A 234 -18.88 16.12 11.40
C THR A 234 -20.35 15.75 11.59
N ARG A 235 -20.93 15.03 10.63
CA ARG A 235 -22.26 14.48 10.75
C ARG A 235 -22.20 13.14 11.48
N LEU A 236 -22.98 13.00 12.54
CA LEU A 236 -23.10 11.74 13.29
C LEU A 236 -23.86 10.71 12.47
N ARG A 237 -23.35 9.46 12.48
CA ARG A 237 -24.03 8.24 12.05
C ARG A 237 -24.07 7.26 13.21
N ARG A 238 -25.27 6.72 13.49
CA ARG A 238 -25.43 5.72 14.55
C ARG A 238 -24.83 4.41 14.14
N LYS A 239 -24.26 3.68 15.12
CA LYS A 239 -23.66 2.37 14.90
C LYS A 239 -24.74 1.31 14.65
N LEU A 240 -24.38 0.20 14.01
CA LEU A 240 -25.27 -0.94 13.77
C LEU A 240 -25.68 -1.60 15.10
N CYS A 241 -24.75 -1.72 16.05
CA CYS A 241 -25.03 -2.23 17.40
C CYS A 241 -26.01 -1.36 18.19
N GLU A 242 -26.26 -0.12 17.79
CA GLU A 242 -27.31 0.77 18.33
C GLU A 242 -28.68 0.53 17.66
N GLY A 243 -28.80 -0.51 16.81
CA GLY A 243 -30.04 -0.84 16.09
C GLY A 243 -30.35 0.06 14.91
N SER A 244 -29.35 0.78 14.37
CA SER A 244 -29.52 1.73 13.27
C SER A 244 -29.01 1.17 11.94
N SER A 245 -29.77 1.35 10.86
CA SER A 245 -29.33 1.04 9.48
C SER A 245 -28.70 2.22 8.75
N GLU A 246 -28.57 3.39 9.38
CA GLU A 246 -28.16 4.65 8.73
C GLU A 246 -26.87 4.52 7.90
N ILE A 247 -25.86 3.80 8.41
CA ILE A 247 -24.59 3.58 7.71
C ILE A 247 -24.82 2.73 6.46
N ILE A 248 -25.51 1.62 6.61
CA ILE A 248 -25.78 0.66 5.51
C ILE A 248 -26.60 1.34 4.42
N ASP A 249 -27.63 2.11 4.80
CA ASP A 249 -28.49 2.83 3.86
C ASP A 249 -27.71 3.91 3.11
N SER A 250 -26.83 4.64 3.79
CA SER A 250 -25.96 5.65 3.18
C SER A 250 -25.01 5.06 2.13
N LEU A 251 -24.48 3.86 2.40
CA LEU A 251 -23.63 3.12 1.47
C LEU A 251 -24.40 2.65 0.24
N ARG A 252 -25.58 2.07 0.43
CA ARG A 252 -26.45 1.60 -0.64
C ARG A 252 -26.97 2.72 -1.55
N GLN A 253 -27.16 3.91 -0.99
CA GLN A 253 -27.62 5.10 -1.74
C GLN A 253 -26.49 5.79 -2.53
N GLY A 254 -25.24 5.36 -2.37
CA GLY A 254 -24.10 5.91 -3.12
C GLY A 254 -23.67 7.32 -2.70
N HIS A 255 -24.04 7.77 -1.51
CA HIS A 255 -23.64 9.10 -0.99
C HIS A 255 -22.18 9.14 -0.50
N VAL A 256 -21.64 7.98 -0.12
CA VAL A 256 -20.30 7.87 0.45
C VAL A 256 -19.28 7.57 -0.66
N SER A 257 -18.29 8.42 -0.79
CA SER A 257 -17.19 8.24 -1.74
C SER A 257 -16.08 7.35 -1.16
N TYR A 258 -15.79 7.54 0.13
CA TYR A 258 -14.72 6.83 0.83
C TYR A 258 -15.18 6.37 2.21
N ILE A 259 -14.72 5.18 2.59
CA ILE A 259 -14.81 4.69 3.96
C ILE A 259 -13.42 4.49 4.50
N ILE A 260 -13.19 4.99 5.71
CA ILE A 260 -12.00 4.69 6.49
C ILE A 260 -12.47 3.95 7.72
N ASN A 261 -12.10 2.66 7.78
CA ASN A 261 -12.51 1.76 8.86
C ASN A 261 -11.25 1.12 9.47
N THR A 262 -10.85 1.57 10.66
CA THR A 262 -9.78 0.92 11.43
C THR A 262 -10.37 -0.01 12.48
N ILE A 263 -9.63 -1.06 12.83
CA ILE A 263 -10.08 -2.10 13.74
C ILE A 263 -9.20 -2.12 14.99
N ASP A 264 -9.84 -2.29 16.12
CA ASP A 264 -9.21 -2.73 17.34
C ASP A 264 -9.43 -4.24 17.51
N LEU A 265 -8.36 -5.01 17.35
CA LEU A 265 -8.43 -6.47 17.42
C LEU A 265 -8.78 -6.98 18.82
N ASP A 266 -8.58 -6.16 19.85
CA ASP A 266 -8.83 -6.51 21.25
C ASP A 266 -10.30 -6.32 21.66
N GLN A 267 -11.10 -5.61 20.84
CA GLN A 267 -12.52 -5.33 21.11
C GLN A 267 -13.46 -6.27 20.34
N HIS A 268 -13.96 -7.31 21.01
CA HIS A 268 -14.86 -8.31 20.41
C HIS A 268 -16.22 -7.74 19.91
N ASN A 269 -16.80 -6.77 20.59
CA ASN A 269 -18.15 -6.26 20.28
C ASN A 269 -18.21 -5.34 19.05
N THR A 270 -17.09 -4.77 18.62
CA THR A 270 -17.05 -3.88 17.44
C THR A 270 -16.72 -4.60 16.14
N ARG A 271 -16.34 -5.88 16.21
CA ARG A 271 -15.94 -6.67 15.03
C ARG A 271 -17.10 -6.88 14.06
N PHE A 272 -18.30 -7.14 14.56
CA PHE A 272 -19.47 -7.40 13.72
C PHE A 272 -19.88 -6.16 12.92
N ASP A 273 -20.01 -5.01 13.57
CA ASP A 273 -20.37 -3.75 12.90
C ASP A 273 -19.33 -3.39 11.80
N GLY A 274 -18.03 -3.50 12.14
CA GLY A 274 -16.94 -3.24 11.20
C GLY A 274 -17.00 -4.16 9.97
N TYR A 275 -17.23 -5.45 10.18
CA TYR A 275 -17.36 -6.43 9.10
C TYR A 275 -18.53 -6.09 8.17
N GLU A 276 -19.73 -5.85 8.71
CA GLU A 276 -20.91 -5.51 7.91
C GLU A 276 -20.73 -4.19 7.12
N ILE A 277 -20.10 -3.19 7.72
CA ILE A 277 -19.76 -1.93 7.03
C ILE A 277 -18.81 -2.18 5.87
N ARG A 278 -17.71 -2.90 6.09
CA ARG A 278 -16.72 -3.20 5.04
C ARG A 278 -17.32 -4.03 3.92
N ARG A 279 -18.09 -5.06 4.27
CA ARG A 279 -18.79 -5.89 3.32
C ARG A 279 -19.76 -5.08 2.46
N THR A 280 -20.62 -4.27 3.09
CA THR A 280 -21.58 -3.43 2.36
C THR A 280 -20.86 -2.41 1.46
N ALA A 281 -19.75 -1.83 1.93
CA ALA A 281 -18.95 -0.92 1.11
C ALA A 281 -18.48 -1.58 -0.17
N VAL A 282 -17.87 -2.74 -0.06
CA VAL A 282 -17.32 -3.50 -1.20
C VAL A 282 -18.44 -3.95 -2.16
N GLU A 283 -19.57 -4.45 -1.64
CA GLU A 283 -20.73 -4.87 -2.45
C GLU A 283 -21.35 -3.69 -3.23
N ASN A 284 -21.23 -2.46 -2.73
CA ASN A 284 -21.73 -1.24 -3.39
C ASN A 284 -20.64 -0.44 -4.12
N ASN A 285 -19.45 -1.02 -4.31
CA ASN A 285 -18.32 -0.37 -4.99
C ASN A 285 -17.91 0.98 -4.36
N VAL A 286 -18.01 1.11 -3.05
CA VAL A 286 -17.48 2.23 -2.28
C VAL A 286 -16.03 1.94 -1.94
N THR A 287 -15.14 2.90 -2.20
CA THR A 287 -13.71 2.74 -1.91
C THR A 287 -13.47 2.68 -0.40
N LEU A 288 -12.86 1.59 0.05
CA LEU A 288 -12.63 1.28 1.45
C LEU A 288 -11.13 1.29 1.77
N PHE A 289 -10.78 1.94 2.87
CA PHE A 289 -9.43 1.93 3.45
C PHE A 289 -9.45 1.39 4.86
N THR A 290 -8.54 0.47 5.14
CA THR A 290 -8.30 -0.10 6.47
C THR A 290 -6.92 0.29 7.05
N SER A 291 -6.09 1.00 6.25
CA SER A 291 -4.78 1.54 6.61
C SER A 291 -4.77 3.06 6.46
N LEU A 292 -4.28 3.77 7.46
CA LEU A 292 -4.18 5.24 7.44
C LEU A 292 -3.06 5.72 6.51
N GLU A 293 -2.04 4.91 6.29
CA GLU A 293 -0.96 5.21 5.34
C GLU A 293 -1.50 5.28 3.91
N THR A 294 -2.35 4.34 3.52
CA THR A 294 -3.00 4.37 2.20
C THR A 294 -3.93 5.58 2.07
N VAL A 295 -4.61 5.97 3.15
CA VAL A 295 -5.42 7.21 3.19
C VAL A 295 -4.54 8.45 2.98
N LYS A 296 -3.37 8.50 3.60
CA LYS A 296 -2.41 9.60 3.40
C LYS A 296 -2.01 9.71 1.93
N VAL A 297 -1.66 8.58 1.32
CA VAL A 297 -1.32 8.53 -0.12
C VAL A 297 -2.48 9.00 -0.99
N LEU A 298 -3.71 8.57 -0.69
CA LEU A 298 -4.89 9.07 -1.39
C LEU A 298 -5.01 10.59 -1.29
N LEU A 299 -4.81 11.16 -0.11
CA LEU A 299 -4.88 12.61 0.11
C LEU A 299 -3.79 13.36 -0.66
N ASP A 300 -2.57 12.83 -0.69
CA ASP A 300 -1.47 13.41 -1.48
C ASP A 300 -1.84 13.42 -2.98
N VAL A 301 -2.48 12.36 -3.46
CA VAL A 301 -3.01 12.27 -4.83
C VAL A 301 -4.14 13.28 -5.05
N LEU A 302 -5.12 13.36 -4.16
CA LEU A 302 -6.27 14.26 -4.29
C LEU A 302 -5.82 15.73 -4.31
N GLU A 303 -4.85 16.10 -3.50
CA GLU A 303 -4.27 17.45 -3.47
C GLU A 303 -3.53 17.78 -4.77
N GLU A 304 -2.79 16.82 -5.38
CA GLU A 304 -2.11 17.02 -6.66
C GLU A 304 -3.10 17.18 -7.83
N ILE A 305 -4.21 16.43 -7.84
CA ILE A 305 -5.20 16.47 -8.95
C ILE A 305 -6.24 17.57 -8.79
N THR A 306 -6.36 18.19 -7.61
CA THR A 306 -7.30 19.28 -7.37
C THR A 306 -6.78 20.54 -8.08
N LEU A 307 -7.60 21.12 -8.95
CA LEU A 307 -7.26 22.38 -9.61
C LEU A 307 -7.17 23.50 -8.57
N SER A 308 -6.01 24.12 -8.46
CA SER A 308 -5.82 25.33 -7.68
C SER A 308 -5.87 26.56 -8.60
N VAL A 309 -6.56 27.59 -8.13
CA VAL A 309 -6.55 28.90 -8.78
C VAL A 309 -5.46 29.75 -8.12
N SER A 310 -4.52 30.25 -8.90
CA SER A 310 -3.54 31.22 -8.43
C SER A 310 -3.64 32.50 -9.25
N THR A 311 -3.22 33.63 -8.68
CA THR A 311 -3.09 34.86 -9.45
C THR A 311 -1.96 34.72 -10.48
N ILE A 312 -2.05 35.47 -11.59
CA ILE A 312 -1.07 35.39 -12.66
C ILE A 312 0.34 35.81 -12.21
N ASP A 313 0.43 36.57 -11.10
CA ASP A 313 1.65 37.06 -10.51
C ASP A 313 2.20 36.16 -9.38
N ALA A 314 1.52 35.08 -9.05
CA ALA A 314 2.00 34.12 -8.07
C ALA A 314 3.18 33.30 -8.66
N LYS A 315 4.38 33.53 -8.11
CA LYS A 315 5.61 32.77 -8.43
C LYS A 315 5.68 31.48 -7.62
#